data_f3738a47aabee18d96bb9fe17ba12cda
#
_entry.id   f3738a47aabee18d96bb9fe17ba12cda
#
_cell.length_a   1.000
_cell.length_b   1.000
_cell.length_c   1.000
_cell.angle_alpha   90.00
_cell.angle_beta   90.00
_cell.angle_gamma   90.00
#
_symmetry.space_group_name_H-M   'P 1'
#
loop_
_entity.id
_entity.type
_entity.pdbx_description
1 polymer ?
#
loop_
_entity_poly.entity_id
_entity_poly.type
_entity_poly.pdbx_seq_one_letter_code
_entity_poly.pdbx_strand_id
1 'polypeptide(L)'
;MALRRIVAQHRSRSWPRLARVTKIKSNLPRASYDRSAVMRAVKSRDTGPERAVRAMLREIAPGYRLHRADLPGKPDIVYGRRKLAIFVHGCFWHGHECPRGARMPKANADYWRAKIARNRERDVKTLAAIEAIGWRALVVHECDLRDTRRLRARLAEALGSASGSSDQTLGA
;
A
#
# COMPACT_ATOMS: atom_id res chain seq x y z
N MET A 1 41.19 -59.66 -13.70
CA MET A 1 40.69 -58.93 -12.54
C MET A 1 39.27 -58.46 -12.81
N ALA A 2 38.29 -59.07 -12.15
CA ALA A 2 36.84 -58.97 -12.51
C ALA A 2 36.17 -57.91 -11.66
N LEU A 3 35.63 -56.86 -12.26
CA LEU A 3 34.77 -55.87 -11.61
C LEU A 3 33.33 -56.40 -11.62
N ARG A 4 32.85 -56.77 -10.47
CA ARG A 4 31.43 -57.23 -10.26
C ARG A 4 30.52 -56.01 -10.25
N ARG A 5 29.55 -55.97 -11.19
CA ARG A 5 28.42 -55.03 -11.19
C ARG A 5 27.43 -55.41 -10.11
N ILE A 6 27.18 -54.52 -9.16
CA ILE A 6 26.09 -54.63 -8.20
C ILE A 6 24.87 -53.96 -8.87
N VAL A 7 23.90 -54.79 -9.26
CA VAL A 7 22.60 -54.30 -9.75
C VAL A 7 21.71 -54.15 -8.51
N ALA A 8 21.37 -52.95 -8.15
CA ALA A 8 20.42 -52.66 -7.11
C ALA A 8 18.99 -52.87 -7.63
N GLN A 9 18.30 -53.87 -7.10
CA GLN A 9 16.91 -54.12 -7.36
C GLN A 9 16.04 -53.11 -6.62
N HIS A 10 15.49 -52.12 -7.32
CA HIS A 10 14.41 -51.29 -6.79
C HIS A 10 13.10 -52.07 -6.73
N ARG A 11 12.73 -52.53 -5.58
CA ARG A 11 11.37 -53.04 -5.29
C ARG A 11 10.42 -51.85 -5.32
N SER A 12 9.52 -51.80 -6.31
CA SER A 12 8.40 -50.87 -6.38
C SER A 12 7.45 -51.11 -5.19
N ARG A 13 7.48 -50.20 -4.21
CA ARG A 13 6.45 -50.13 -3.16
C ARG A 13 5.19 -49.53 -3.76
N SER A 14 4.18 -50.34 -3.99
CA SER A 14 2.84 -49.88 -4.34
C SER A 14 2.24 -49.15 -3.12
N TRP A 15 1.97 -47.86 -3.30
CA TRP A 15 1.23 -47.08 -2.33
C TRP A 15 -0.24 -47.50 -2.34
N PRO A 16 -0.89 -47.73 -1.18
CA PRO A 16 -2.31 -47.99 -1.14
C PRO A 16 -3.07 -46.76 -1.69
N ARG A 17 -4.02 -46.98 -2.60
CA ARG A 17 -4.93 -45.98 -3.09
C ARG A 17 -5.63 -45.31 -1.92
N LEU A 18 -5.34 -44.02 -1.71
CA LEU A 18 -6.05 -43.20 -0.74
C LEU A 18 -7.55 -43.26 -1.04
N ALA A 19 -8.31 -43.72 -0.07
CA ALA A 19 -9.76 -43.75 -0.11
C ALA A 19 -10.28 -42.34 -0.45
N ARG A 20 -11.27 -42.29 -1.32
CA ARG A 20 -11.97 -41.08 -1.76
C ARG A 20 -12.43 -40.28 -0.54
N VAL A 21 -11.77 -39.14 -0.26
CA VAL A 21 -12.19 -38.22 0.81
C VAL A 21 -13.58 -37.71 0.42
N THR A 22 -14.58 -38.24 1.08
CA THR A 22 -15.95 -37.73 0.96
C THR A 22 -15.95 -36.29 1.43
N LYS A 23 -16.37 -35.38 0.53
CA LYS A 23 -16.49 -33.95 0.75
C LYS A 23 -17.47 -33.72 1.91
N ILE A 24 -16.96 -33.59 3.12
CA ILE A 24 -17.75 -33.21 4.29
C ILE A 24 -18.23 -31.80 4.01
N LYS A 25 -19.52 -31.67 3.69
CA LYS A 25 -20.18 -30.35 3.67
C LYS A 25 -20.15 -29.85 5.11
N SER A 26 -19.22 -28.93 5.42
CA SER A 26 -19.22 -28.23 6.71
C SER A 26 -20.46 -27.36 6.79
N ASN A 27 -21.47 -27.88 7.48
CA ASN A 27 -22.70 -27.15 7.83
C ASN A 27 -22.45 -26.28 9.07
N LEU A 28 -21.27 -25.64 9.13
CA LEU A 28 -21.01 -24.63 10.14
C LEU A 28 -21.87 -23.40 9.80
N PRO A 29 -22.68 -22.90 10.74
CA PRO A 29 -23.41 -21.67 10.54
C PRO A 29 -22.37 -20.61 10.17
N ARG A 30 -22.56 -19.93 9.02
CA ARG A 30 -21.79 -18.74 8.70
C ARG A 30 -22.05 -17.77 9.85
N ALA A 31 -21.10 -17.67 10.76
CA ALA A 31 -21.11 -16.60 11.75
C ALA A 31 -21.42 -15.31 10.97
N SER A 32 -22.44 -14.59 11.40
CA SER A 32 -22.82 -13.32 10.81
C SER A 32 -21.59 -12.43 10.90
N TYR A 33 -20.88 -12.28 9.79
CA TYR A 33 -19.67 -11.51 9.72
C TYR A 33 -20.07 -10.03 9.92
N ASP A 34 -19.92 -9.54 11.15
CA ASP A 34 -20.22 -8.14 11.45
C ASP A 34 -19.21 -7.25 10.72
N ARG A 35 -19.58 -6.87 9.50
CA ARG A 35 -18.80 -5.97 8.65
C ARG A 35 -18.52 -4.64 9.35
N SER A 36 -19.42 -4.20 10.21
CA SER A 36 -19.26 -2.95 10.95
C SER A 36 -18.14 -3.07 11.98
N ALA A 37 -18.02 -4.23 12.67
CA ALA A 37 -16.91 -4.50 13.57
C ALA A 37 -15.58 -4.55 12.82
N VAL A 38 -15.54 -5.21 11.65
CA VAL A 38 -14.34 -5.24 10.80
C VAL A 38 -13.95 -3.84 10.34
N MET A 39 -14.93 -3.02 9.92
CA MET A 39 -14.66 -1.65 9.50
C MET A 39 -14.19 -0.74 10.63
N ARG A 40 -14.66 -0.96 11.87
CA ARG A 40 -14.15 -0.28 13.07
C ARG A 40 -12.72 -0.69 13.41
N ALA A 41 -12.35 -1.94 13.11
CA ALA A 41 -11.01 -2.48 13.37
C ALA A 41 -9.98 -2.11 12.29
N VAL A 42 -10.39 -1.47 11.19
CA VAL A 42 -9.45 -0.99 10.15
C VAL A 42 -8.56 0.09 10.76
N LYS A 43 -7.28 -0.24 10.86
CA LYS A 43 -6.27 0.70 11.35
C LYS A 43 -6.17 1.88 10.38
N SER A 44 -6.19 3.10 10.94
CA SER A 44 -5.99 4.35 10.21
C SER A 44 -4.53 4.80 10.19
N ARG A 45 -3.62 4.09 10.88
CA ARG A 45 -2.18 4.36 10.97
C ARG A 45 -1.41 3.05 10.97
N ASP A 46 -0.16 3.12 10.55
CA ASP A 46 0.75 1.97 10.48
C ASP A 46 0.18 0.80 9.68
N THR A 47 -0.51 1.14 8.60
CA THR A 47 -1.07 0.18 7.66
C THR A 47 0.02 -0.59 6.93
N GLY A 48 -0.33 -1.74 6.33
CA GLY A 48 0.59 -2.51 5.50
C GLY A 48 1.27 -1.68 4.41
N PRO A 49 0.49 -0.94 3.58
CA PRO A 49 1.04 -0.04 2.57
C PRO A 49 1.99 1.02 3.12
N GLU A 50 1.65 1.72 4.21
CA GLU A 50 2.54 2.70 4.83
C GLU A 50 3.86 2.09 5.27
N ARG A 51 3.84 0.92 5.91
CA ARG A 51 5.05 0.22 6.35
C ARG A 51 5.94 -0.18 5.19
N ALA A 52 5.34 -0.63 4.07
CA ALA A 52 6.08 -1.00 2.86
C ALA A 52 6.77 0.22 2.23
N VAL A 53 6.05 1.35 2.09
CA VAL A 53 6.64 2.62 1.59
C VAL A 53 7.75 3.11 2.51
N ARG A 54 7.55 3.06 3.84
CA ARG A 54 8.60 3.43 4.81
C ARG A 54 9.84 2.54 4.73
N ALA A 55 9.67 1.24 4.45
CA ALA A 55 10.81 0.34 4.25
C ALA A 55 11.65 0.78 3.05
N MET A 56 11.02 1.09 1.91
CA MET A 56 11.70 1.60 0.72
C MET A 56 12.40 2.94 0.99
N LEU A 57 11.74 3.86 1.68
CA LEU A 57 12.29 5.18 2.00
C LEU A 57 13.48 5.12 2.96
N ARG A 58 13.54 4.14 3.86
CA ARG A 58 14.72 3.93 4.73
C ARG A 58 15.97 3.58 3.92
N GLU A 59 15.80 2.84 2.83
CA GLU A 59 16.90 2.47 1.94
C GLU A 59 17.30 3.62 1.00
N ILE A 60 16.32 4.41 0.50
CA ILE A 60 16.56 5.49 -0.46
C ILE A 60 17.09 6.74 0.25
N ALA A 61 16.41 7.19 1.30
CA ALA A 61 16.73 8.42 2.04
C ALA A 61 16.18 8.34 3.48
N PRO A 62 16.95 7.94 4.47
CA PRO A 62 16.52 7.98 5.86
C PRO A 62 16.31 9.43 6.35
N GLY A 63 15.66 9.60 7.50
CA GLY A 63 15.52 10.91 8.18
C GLY A 63 14.18 11.61 7.95
N TYR A 64 13.14 10.87 7.56
CA TYR A 64 11.76 11.37 7.55
C TYR A 64 11.13 11.42 8.94
N ARG A 65 10.06 12.19 9.08
CA ARG A 65 9.14 12.21 10.23
C ARG A 65 7.81 11.58 9.86
N LEU A 66 7.10 11.03 10.84
CA LEU A 66 5.80 10.40 10.63
C LEU A 66 4.67 11.28 11.19
N HIS A 67 3.52 11.23 10.52
CA HIS A 67 2.24 11.75 11.01
C HIS A 67 2.31 13.18 11.58
N ARG A 68 2.96 14.10 10.87
CA ARG A 68 3.05 15.50 11.30
C ARG A 68 1.67 16.15 11.31
N ALA A 69 1.20 16.47 12.52
CA ALA A 69 -0.13 17.04 12.73
C ALA A 69 -0.23 18.55 12.39
N ASP A 70 0.92 19.22 12.30
CA ASP A 70 1.03 20.62 11.93
C ASP A 70 0.92 20.90 10.42
N LEU A 71 0.93 19.84 9.59
CA LEU A 71 0.73 19.96 8.17
C LEU A 71 -0.71 19.61 7.75
N PRO A 72 -1.29 20.27 6.73
CA PRO A 72 -2.60 19.94 6.22
C PRO A 72 -2.74 18.44 5.88
N GLY A 73 -3.87 17.83 6.29
CA GLY A 73 -4.17 16.44 6.03
C GLY A 73 -3.34 15.42 6.82
N LYS A 74 -2.40 15.84 7.65
CA LYS A 74 -1.54 14.97 8.48
C LYS A 74 -0.84 13.90 7.64
N PRO A 75 0.12 14.27 6.79
CA PRO A 75 0.82 13.34 5.91
C PRO A 75 1.43 12.16 6.68
N ASP A 76 1.43 10.98 6.07
CA ASP A 76 1.95 9.76 6.68
C ASP A 76 3.47 9.83 6.86
N ILE A 77 4.17 10.45 5.88
CA ILE A 77 5.64 10.56 5.87
C ILE A 77 6.04 11.96 5.40
N VAL A 78 6.99 12.59 6.09
CA VAL A 78 7.38 13.97 5.82
C VAL A 78 8.90 14.14 5.83
N TYR A 79 9.41 14.73 4.78
CA TYR A 79 10.79 15.23 4.70
C TYR A 79 10.82 16.74 4.86
N GLY A 80 11.03 17.22 6.09
CA GLY A 80 10.94 18.65 6.41
C GLY A 80 11.89 19.53 5.61
N ARG A 81 13.19 19.16 5.54
CA ARG A 81 14.21 19.91 4.76
C ARG A 81 13.91 19.97 3.26
N ARG A 82 13.17 19.00 2.72
CA ARG A 82 12.80 18.92 1.30
C ARG A 82 11.42 19.49 1.02
N LYS A 83 10.71 19.94 2.06
CA LYS A 83 9.31 20.35 1.99
C LYS A 83 8.45 19.35 1.20
N LEU A 84 8.62 18.05 1.50
CA LEU A 84 7.92 16.95 0.82
C LEU A 84 7.02 16.21 1.81
N ALA A 85 5.74 16.19 1.51
CA ALA A 85 4.70 15.46 2.21
C ALA A 85 4.28 14.25 1.38
N ILE A 86 4.30 13.05 1.94
CA ILE A 86 3.91 11.81 1.27
C ILE A 86 2.66 11.26 1.94
N PHE A 87 1.62 11.03 1.17
CA PHE A 87 0.37 10.41 1.56
C PHE A 87 0.30 9.00 0.98
N VAL A 88 -0.09 8.01 1.78
CA VAL A 88 -0.23 6.61 1.35
C VAL A 88 -1.71 6.24 1.37
N HIS A 89 -2.32 6.23 0.22
CA HIS A 89 -3.76 6.07 0.03
C HIS A 89 -4.15 4.61 -0.24
N GLY A 90 -5.04 4.05 0.56
CA GLY A 90 -5.72 2.80 0.25
C GLY A 90 -6.67 2.98 -0.93
N CYS A 91 -6.51 2.21 -2.00
CA CYS A 91 -7.22 2.42 -3.28
C CYS A 91 -8.74 2.52 -3.13
N PHE A 92 -9.35 1.64 -2.33
CA PHE A 92 -10.80 1.65 -2.10
C PHE A 92 -11.28 2.95 -1.42
N TRP A 93 -10.56 3.38 -0.36
CA TRP A 93 -10.99 4.51 0.47
C TRP A 93 -10.90 5.85 -0.23
N HIS A 94 -10.00 5.96 -1.19
CA HIS A 94 -9.71 7.17 -1.96
C HIS A 94 -10.26 7.11 -3.40
N GLY A 95 -11.05 6.08 -3.73
CA GLY A 95 -11.71 5.93 -5.04
C GLY A 95 -10.75 5.92 -6.22
N HIS A 96 -9.57 5.26 -6.06
CA HIS A 96 -8.61 5.14 -7.13
C HIS A 96 -9.13 4.25 -8.26
N GLU A 97 -8.79 4.55 -9.50
CA GLU A 97 -9.36 3.90 -10.71
C GLU A 97 -8.86 2.48 -10.96
N CYS A 98 -7.91 1.96 -10.15
CA CYS A 98 -7.47 0.59 -10.29
C CYS A 98 -8.58 -0.43 -9.95
N PRO A 99 -8.47 -1.71 -10.37
CA PRO A 99 -9.49 -2.72 -10.12
C PRO A 99 -9.89 -2.90 -8.64
N ARG A 100 -9.00 -2.56 -7.71
CA ARG A 100 -9.28 -2.60 -6.27
C ARG A 100 -10.07 -1.37 -5.80
N GLY A 101 -9.71 -0.21 -6.30
CA GLY A 101 -10.37 1.06 -5.95
C GLY A 101 -11.75 1.20 -6.58
N ALA A 102 -11.92 0.68 -7.79
CA ALA A 102 -13.19 0.67 -8.50
C ALA A 102 -14.23 -0.32 -7.94
N ARG A 103 -13.81 -1.24 -7.04
CA ARG A 103 -14.70 -2.25 -6.46
C ARG A 103 -15.69 -1.60 -5.48
N MET A 104 -16.97 -1.60 -5.82
CA MET A 104 -18.03 -1.09 -4.97
C MET A 104 -18.75 -2.24 -4.23
N PRO A 105 -18.92 -2.16 -2.90
CA PRO A 105 -19.73 -3.12 -2.16
C PRO A 105 -21.19 -3.09 -2.63
N LYS A 106 -21.80 -4.27 -2.79
CA LYS A 106 -23.22 -4.38 -3.19
C LYS A 106 -24.16 -3.86 -2.08
N ALA A 107 -23.82 -4.14 -0.82
CA ALA A 107 -24.58 -3.66 0.32
C ALA A 107 -24.20 -2.20 0.63
N ASN A 108 -25.22 -1.35 0.84
CA ASN A 108 -25.05 0.08 1.18
C ASN A 108 -24.20 0.86 0.13
N ALA A 109 -24.39 0.58 -1.15
CA ALA A 109 -23.60 1.18 -2.22
C ALA A 109 -23.64 2.71 -2.21
N ASP A 110 -24.80 3.32 -1.92
CA ASP A 110 -24.94 4.79 -1.86
C ASP A 110 -24.15 5.40 -0.72
N TYR A 111 -24.17 4.77 0.46
CA TYR A 111 -23.32 5.17 1.59
C TYR A 111 -21.84 5.17 1.20
N TRP A 112 -21.37 4.11 0.54
CA TRP A 112 -19.98 4.00 0.13
C TRP A 112 -19.61 5.02 -0.94
N ARG A 113 -20.48 5.23 -1.93
CA ARG A 113 -20.27 6.29 -2.95
C ARG A 113 -20.11 7.66 -2.31
N ALA A 114 -21.06 8.02 -1.42
CA ALA A 114 -21.00 9.30 -0.72
C ALA A 114 -19.74 9.43 0.17
N LYS A 115 -19.32 8.35 0.85
CA LYS A 115 -18.12 8.36 1.67
C LYS A 115 -16.85 8.53 0.86
N ILE A 116 -16.72 7.80 -0.26
CA ILE A 116 -15.57 7.90 -1.17
C ILE A 116 -15.52 9.30 -1.81
N ALA A 117 -16.67 9.85 -2.23
CA ALA A 117 -16.75 11.20 -2.79
C ALA A 117 -16.22 12.24 -1.79
N ARG A 118 -16.68 12.21 -0.53
CA ARG A 118 -16.17 13.10 0.54
C ARG A 118 -14.67 12.92 0.79
N ASN A 119 -14.16 11.70 0.73
CA ASN A 119 -12.71 11.47 0.87
C ASN A 119 -11.94 12.12 -0.29
N ARG A 120 -12.36 11.92 -1.53
CA ARG A 120 -11.72 12.52 -2.71
C ARG A 120 -11.73 14.05 -2.65
N GLU A 121 -12.86 14.65 -2.26
CA GLU A 121 -12.96 16.10 -2.09
C GLU A 121 -11.99 16.62 -1.01
N ARG A 122 -11.92 15.91 0.13
CA ARG A 122 -10.96 16.23 1.18
C ARG A 122 -9.52 16.11 0.70
N ASP A 123 -9.21 15.06 -0.08
CA ASP A 123 -7.86 14.83 -0.61
C ASP A 123 -7.43 15.98 -1.53
N VAL A 124 -8.31 16.42 -2.44
CA VAL A 124 -8.05 17.59 -3.31
C VAL A 124 -7.78 18.85 -2.47
N LYS A 125 -8.61 19.14 -1.47
CA LYS A 125 -8.42 20.29 -0.58
C LYS A 125 -7.11 20.18 0.21
N THR A 126 -6.75 18.99 0.65
CA THR A 126 -5.51 18.72 1.39
C THR A 126 -4.28 18.98 0.52
N LEU A 127 -4.27 18.46 -0.70
CA LEU A 127 -3.15 18.65 -1.63
C LEU A 127 -2.96 20.13 -1.98
N ALA A 128 -4.04 20.82 -2.30
CA ALA A 128 -3.99 22.27 -2.56
C ALA A 128 -3.47 23.07 -1.35
N ALA A 129 -3.88 22.69 -0.13
CA ALA A 129 -3.40 23.34 1.09
C ALA A 129 -1.90 23.07 1.37
N ILE A 130 -1.40 21.89 1.05
CA ILE A 130 0.04 21.55 1.13
C ILE A 130 0.84 22.41 0.14
N GLU A 131 0.36 22.55 -1.10
CA GLU A 131 1.00 23.36 -2.14
C GLU A 131 0.99 24.85 -1.78
N ALA A 132 -0.12 25.35 -1.25
CA ALA A 132 -0.26 26.75 -0.84
C ALA A 132 0.75 27.19 0.24
N ILE A 133 1.23 26.27 1.07
CA ILE A 133 2.28 26.54 2.07
C ILE A 133 3.70 26.27 1.53
N GLY A 134 3.86 26.13 0.21
CA GLY A 134 5.14 25.90 -0.47
C GLY A 134 5.73 24.52 -0.23
N TRP A 135 4.90 23.51 0.03
CA TRP A 135 5.31 22.12 0.13
C TRP A 135 4.90 21.35 -1.13
N ARG A 136 5.66 20.32 -1.43
CA ARG A 136 5.30 19.35 -2.47
C ARG A 136 4.55 18.16 -1.85
N ALA A 137 3.53 17.69 -2.54
CA ALA A 137 2.79 16.50 -2.14
C ALA A 137 3.08 15.34 -3.09
N LEU A 138 3.27 14.15 -2.54
CA LEU A 138 3.34 12.90 -3.30
C LEU A 138 2.28 11.94 -2.76
N VAL A 139 1.35 11.54 -3.62
CA VAL A 139 0.38 10.50 -3.29
C VAL A 139 0.89 9.15 -3.83
N VAL A 140 0.98 8.18 -2.92
CA VAL A 140 1.28 6.77 -3.23
C VAL A 140 0.02 5.96 -2.99
N HIS A 141 -0.48 5.30 -4.03
CA HIS A 141 -1.63 4.40 -3.88
C HIS A 141 -1.17 2.98 -3.52
N GLU A 142 -1.99 2.27 -2.77
CA GLU A 142 -1.71 0.88 -2.38
C GLU A 142 -1.38 -0.02 -3.59
N CYS A 143 -1.98 0.21 -4.75
CA CYS A 143 -1.69 -0.55 -5.97
C CYS A 143 -0.29 -0.29 -6.55
N ASP A 144 0.34 0.84 -6.24
CA ASP A 144 1.70 1.16 -6.69
C ASP A 144 2.73 0.16 -6.11
N LEU A 145 2.40 -0.46 -4.98
CA LEU A 145 3.22 -1.50 -4.35
C LEU A 145 3.34 -2.78 -5.18
N ARG A 146 2.55 -2.96 -6.24
CA ARG A 146 2.67 -4.10 -7.14
C ARG A 146 3.89 -3.99 -8.06
N ASP A 147 4.28 -2.75 -8.39
CA ASP A 147 5.50 -2.47 -9.13
C ASP A 147 6.47 -1.66 -8.24
N THR A 148 7.18 -2.38 -7.40
CA THR A 148 8.12 -1.80 -6.43
C THR A 148 9.27 -1.08 -7.10
N ARG A 149 9.70 -1.50 -8.31
CA ARG A 149 10.75 -0.84 -9.06
C ARG A 149 10.31 0.56 -9.50
N ARG A 150 9.14 0.64 -10.11
CA ARG A 150 8.56 1.93 -10.55
C ARG A 150 8.29 2.85 -9.35
N LEU A 151 7.76 2.30 -8.26
CA LEU A 151 7.51 3.08 -7.06
C LEU A 151 8.80 3.64 -6.47
N ARG A 152 9.86 2.83 -6.37
CA ARG A 152 11.19 3.28 -5.90
C ARG A 152 11.75 4.42 -6.76
N ALA A 153 11.63 4.34 -8.08
CA ALA A 153 12.04 5.40 -8.98
C ALA A 153 11.28 6.71 -8.71
N ARG A 154 9.96 6.66 -8.59
CA ARG A 154 9.12 7.83 -8.24
C ARG A 154 9.48 8.43 -6.88
N LEU A 155 9.75 7.60 -5.88
CA LEU A 155 10.16 8.07 -4.56
C LEU A 155 11.53 8.75 -4.61
N ALA A 156 12.50 8.17 -5.32
CA ALA A 156 13.82 8.73 -5.50
C ALA A 156 13.78 10.07 -6.27
N GLU A 157 13.01 10.15 -7.33
CA GLU A 157 12.77 11.37 -8.11
C GLU A 157 12.18 12.48 -7.24
N ALA A 158 11.10 12.19 -6.49
CA ALA A 158 10.48 13.15 -5.58
C ALA A 158 11.44 13.65 -4.50
N LEU A 159 12.37 12.82 -4.07
CA LEU A 159 13.41 13.17 -3.11
C LEU A 159 14.58 13.93 -3.75
N GLY A 160 14.89 13.67 -5.03
CA GLY A 160 15.96 14.34 -5.78
C GLY A 160 15.58 15.73 -6.27
N SER A 161 14.30 15.95 -6.58
CA SER A 161 13.76 17.26 -7.00
C SER A 161 13.72 18.22 -5.80
N ALA A 162 14.87 18.73 -5.38
CA ALA A 162 14.89 19.87 -4.47
C ALA A 162 14.23 21.06 -5.19
N SER A 163 13.30 21.76 -4.52
CA SER A 163 12.82 23.04 -5.00
C SER A 163 14.03 23.93 -5.26
N GLY A 164 14.32 24.20 -6.53
CA GLY A 164 15.32 25.19 -6.90
C GLY A 164 14.88 26.51 -6.32
N SER A 165 15.45 26.87 -5.17
CA SER A 165 15.50 28.24 -4.70
C SER A 165 16.43 28.93 -5.68
N SER A 166 15.87 29.69 -6.59
CA SER A 166 16.57 30.69 -7.40
C SER A 166 17.13 31.73 -6.45
N ASP A 167 18.32 31.45 -5.92
CA ASP A 167 19.20 32.48 -5.40
C ASP A 167 19.89 33.12 -6.60
N GLN A 168 19.16 34.04 -7.29
CA GLN A 168 19.78 35.02 -8.14
C GLN A 168 20.37 36.08 -7.23
N THR A 169 21.60 35.86 -6.78
CA THR A 169 22.43 36.94 -6.27
C THR A 169 22.73 37.86 -7.42
N LEU A 170 21.96 38.94 -7.50
CA LEU A 170 22.32 40.15 -8.28
C LEU A 170 23.57 40.72 -7.63
N GLY A 171 24.72 40.41 -8.18
CA GLY A 171 25.95 41.14 -7.95
C GLY A 171 25.97 42.41 -8.84
N ALA A 172 25.95 43.51 -8.19
CA ALA A 172 26.25 44.85 -8.81
C ALA A 172 27.76 44.97 -9.01
#